data_3a257a2d21935680811a09dc6e718d08
#
_entry.id   3a257a2d21935680811a09dc6e718d08
#
_cell.length_a   1.000
_cell.length_b   1.000
_cell.length_c   1.000
_cell.angle_alpha   90.00
_cell.angle_beta   90.00
_cell.angle_gamma   90.00
#
_symmetry.space_group_name_H-M   'P 1'
#
loop_
_entity.id
_entity.type
_entity.pdbx_description
1 polymer ?
#
loop_
_entity_poly.entity_id
_entity_poly.type
_entity_poly.pdbx_seq_one_letter_code
_entity_poly.pdbx_strand_id
1 'polypeptide(L)'
;MKNRINLSFPGFKILDRYILAKFLGTYIFAIAMITVILVVFDYAERVDDFTETKAPLSAIIFDYYINFVPFFINQFSGLFTFIAVIFFTSKMAYQTEIIAMLSGGMSFRRLMWPYFLGALAITLLSLALNLWVIPQSQVAQVDFQQQYFRKNKNMQYDRHIYRQLEPGQFVYVRGYSRSNRAAYLVLERYEGTVIAESLEAADVTVEPNEGRWTAERYLVRRMDAEGNEVFEQRRDLDTVLNIDVRELGKVDDIV
;
A
#
# COMPACT_ATOMS: atom_id res chain seq x y z
N MET A 1 -29.85 43.88 18.48
CA MET A 1 -28.79 44.03 17.52
C MET A 1 -28.54 42.69 16.82
N LYS A 2 -29.02 42.53 15.59
CA LYS A 2 -28.91 41.31 14.78
C LYS A 2 -27.56 41.35 14.04
N ASN A 3 -26.52 40.70 14.56
CA ASN A 3 -25.29 40.52 13.83
C ASN A 3 -25.57 39.59 12.64
N ARG A 4 -25.84 40.17 11.49
CA ARG A 4 -25.77 39.42 10.23
C ARG A 4 -24.28 39.17 9.95
N ILE A 5 -23.84 37.94 10.14
CA ILE A 5 -22.57 37.49 9.59
C ILE A 5 -22.73 37.52 8.07
N ASN A 6 -22.26 38.61 7.45
CA ASN A 6 -22.14 38.67 6.00
C ASN A 6 -21.04 37.69 5.56
N LEU A 7 -21.44 36.49 5.21
CA LEU A 7 -20.62 35.51 4.46
C LEU A 7 -20.55 35.98 2.99
N SER A 8 -19.96 37.13 2.75
CA SER A 8 -19.53 37.47 1.37
C SER A 8 -18.25 36.65 1.13
N PHE A 9 -18.35 35.63 0.31
CA PHE A 9 -17.16 34.96 -0.24
C PHE A 9 -16.32 36.01 -0.95
N PRO A 10 -15.11 36.30 -0.51
CA PRO A 10 -14.27 37.27 -1.14
C PRO A 10 -13.89 36.74 -2.52
N GLY A 11 -14.29 37.42 -3.59
CA GLY A 11 -13.85 37.07 -4.95
C GLY A 11 -12.33 36.97 -5.02
N PHE A 12 -11.84 36.12 -5.93
CA PHE A 12 -10.42 35.82 -6.09
C PHE A 12 -9.68 37.10 -6.52
N LYS A 13 -8.86 37.67 -5.63
CA LYS A 13 -8.16 38.96 -5.86
C LYS A 13 -6.69 38.72 -6.21
N ILE A 14 -6.02 39.73 -6.74
CA ILE A 14 -4.60 39.63 -7.13
C ILE A 14 -3.71 39.17 -5.96
N LEU A 15 -3.98 39.66 -4.75
CA LEU A 15 -3.23 39.26 -3.55
C LEU A 15 -3.43 37.78 -3.17
N ASP A 16 -4.64 37.22 -3.38
CA ASP A 16 -4.90 35.81 -3.13
C ASP A 16 -4.07 34.94 -4.06
N ARG A 17 -4.03 35.29 -5.35
CA ARG A 17 -3.21 34.60 -6.35
C ARG A 17 -1.73 34.68 -6.02
N TYR A 18 -1.27 35.82 -5.54
CA TYR A 18 0.12 36.03 -5.17
C TYR A 18 0.53 35.13 -3.99
N ILE A 19 -0.26 35.14 -2.90
CA ILE A 19 0.01 34.32 -1.72
C ILE A 19 -0.09 32.84 -2.07
N LEU A 20 -1.12 32.44 -2.82
CA LEU A 20 -1.32 31.07 -3.26
C LEU A 20 -0.15 30.58 -4.13
N ALA A 21 0.31 31.39 -5.07
CA ALA A 21 1.45 31.06 -5.93
C ALA A 21 2.75 30.89 -5.12
N LYS A 22 3.01 31.74 -4.13
CA LYS A 22 4.15 31.59 -3.22
C LYS A 22 4.04 30.30 -2.40
N PHE A 23 2.87 30.01 -1.84
CA PHE A 23 2.64 28.81 -1.05
C PHE A 23 2.84 27.54 -1.89
N LEU A 24 2.09 27.39 -2.98
CA LEU A 24 2.18 26.21 -3.84
C LEU A 24 3.57 26.07 -4.48
N GLY A 25 4.19 27.19 -4.87
CA GLY A 25 5.56 27.17 -5.40
C GLY A 25 6.57 26.66 -4.39
N THR A 26 6.48 27.09 -3.12
CA THR A 26 7.34 26.61 -2.05
C THR A 26 7.09 25.12 -1.77
N TYR A 27 5.82 24.69 -1.76
CA TYR A 27 5.44 23.29 -1.57
C TYR A 27 5.99 22.40 -2.70
N ILE A 28 5.77 22.79 -3.96
CA ILE A 28 6.25 22.02 -5.12
C ILE A 28 7.78 21.94 -5.11
N PHE A 29 8.47 23.04 -4.81
CA PHE A 29 9.93 23.06 -4.72
C PHE A 29 10.43 22.11 -3.63
N ALA A 30 9.85 22.18 -2.44
CA ALA A 30 10.26 21.35 -1.30
C ALA A 30 10.02 19.86 -1.57
N ILE A 31 8.87 19.51 -2.13
CA ILE A 31 8.55 18.12 -2.42
C ILE A 31 9.37 17.56 -3.59
N ALA A 32 9.65 18.38 -4.60
CA ALA A 32 10.54 17.98 -5.70
C ALA A 32 11.96 17.73 -5.21
N MET A 33 12.48 18.58 -4.33
CA MET A 33 13.82 18.42 -3.78
C MET A 33 13.95 17.13 -2.97
N ILE A 34 12.98 16.83 -2.08
CA ILE A 34 13.03 15.60 -1.30
C ILE A 34 12.83 14.36 -2.19
N THR A 35 11.98 14.46 -3.23
CA THR A 35 11.76 13.36 -4.17
C THR A 35 13.05 12.98 -4.87
N VAL A 36 13.83 13.96 -5.34
CA VAL A 36 15.14 13.69 -5.96
C VAL A 36 16.08 12.99 -4.97
N ILE A 37 16.14 13.46 -3.72
CA ILE A 37 16.96 12.85 -2.68
C ILE A 37 16.51 11.40 -2.45
N LEU A 38 15.22 11.15 -2.30
CA LEU A 38 14.67 9.82 -2.07
C LEU A 38 14.98 8.86 -3.22
N VAL A 39 14.83 9.31 -4.47
CA VAL A 39 15.16 8.49 -5.66
C VAL A 39 16.65 8.14 -5.68
N VAL A 40 17.53 9.10 -5.34
CA VAL A 40 18.98 8.83 -5.29
C VAL A 40 19.32 7.83 -4.18
N PHE A 41 18.72 7.95 -3.00
CA PHE A 41 18.93 7.01 -1.90
C PHE A 41 18.41 5.61 -2.24
N ASP A 42 17.18 5.51 -2.76
CA ASP A 42 16.60 4.21 -3.15
C ASP A 42 17.45 3.55 -4.26
N TYR A 43 17.92 4.33 -5.23
CA TYR A 43 18.82 3.83 -6.26
C TYR A 43 20.14 3.30 -5.68
N ALA A 44 20.75 4.04 -4.75
CA ALA A 44 21.99 3.62 -4.11
C ALA A 44 21.82 2.34 -3.27
N GLU A 45 20.66 2.17 -2.62
CA GLU A 45 20.34 0.95 -1.85
C GLU A 45 20.11 -0.27 -2.77
N ARG A 46 19.53 -0.06 -3.95
CA ARG A 46 19.11 -1.14 -4.86
C ARG A 46 20.00 -1.35 -6.08
N VAL A 47 21.11 -0.65 -6.17
CA VAL A 47 22.02 -0.73 -7.34
C VAL A 47 22.52 -2.14 -7.60
N ASP A 48 22.77 -2.91 -6.56
CA ASP A 48 23.21 -4.30 -6.66
C ASP A 48 22.09 -5.18 -7.24
N ASP A 49 20.86 -5.03 -6.76
CA ASP A 49 19.69 -5.75 -7.28
C ASP A 49 19.45 -5.44 -8.76
N PHE A 50 19.55 -4.17 -9.17
CA PHE A 50 19.39 -3.77 -10.58
C PHE A 50 20.48 -4.33 -11.49
N THR A 51 21.72 -4.41 -10.96
CA THR A 51 22.89 -4.89 -11.73
C THR A 51 22.87 -6.41 -11.86
N GLU A 52 22.57 -7.14 -10.80
CA GLU A 52 22.50 -8.60 -10.80
C GLU A 52 21.41 -9.12 -11.74
N THR A 53 20.25 -8.44 -11.75
CA THR A 53 19.10 -8.86 -12.56
C THR A 53 19.13 -8.32 -13.99
N LYS A 54 20.10 -7.47 -14.32
CA LYS A 54 20.23 -6.83 -15.65
C LYS A 54 18.93 -6.15 -16.10
N ALA A 55 18.25 -5.49 -15.18
CA ALA A 55 17.03 -4.76 -15.47
C ALA A 55 17.33 -3.61 -16.47
N PRO A 56 16.58 -3.46 -17.56
CA PRO A 56 16.83 -2.39 -18.51
C PRO A 56 16.50 -1.03 -17.88
N LEU A 57 17.31 -0.01 -18.19
CA LEU A 57 17.15 1.35 -17.64
C LEU A 57 15.74 1.93 -17.87
N SER A 58 15.11 1.59 -18.99
CA SER A 58 13.73 1.99 -19.28
C SER A 58 12.74 1.42 -18.27
N ALA A 59 12.86 0.14 -17.92
CA ALA A 59 11.99 -0.48 -16.93
C ALA A 59 12.22 0.11 -15.52
N ILE A 60 13.49 0.40 -15.16
CA ILE A 60 13.80 1.05 -13.88
C ILE A 60 13.13 2.43 -13.79
N ILE A 61 13.16 3.23 -14.87
CA ILE A 61 12.59 4.58 -14.85
C ILE A 61 11.06 4.52 -14.93
N PHE A 62 10.49 3.79 -15.89
CA PHE A 62 9.07 3.84 -16.22
C PHE A 62 8.21 2.88 -15.40
N ASP A 63 8.71 1.68 -15.09
CA ASP A 63 7.93 0.68 -14.37
C ASP A 63 8.18 0.75 -12.85
N TYR A 64 9.39 1.19 -12.44
CA TYR A 64 9.71 1.30 -11.02
C TYR A 64 9.56 2.74 -10.51
N TYR A 65 10.38 3.73 -10.98
CA TYR A 65 10.39 5.07 -10.36
C TYR A 65 9.13 5.90 -10.63
N ILE A 66 8.51 5.81 -11.80
CA ILE A 66 7.23 6.52 -12.05
C ILE A 66 6.13 6.03 -11.11
N ASN A 67 6.17 4.75 -10.74
CA ASN A 67 5.19 4.17 -9.83
C ASN A 67 5.56 4.34 -8.33
N PHE A 68 6.84 4.48 -8.02
CA PHE A 68 7.36 4.72 -6.69
C PHE A 68 7.11 6.16 -6.19
N VAL A 69 7.37 7.15 -7.04
CA VAL A 69 7.33 8.57 -6.70
C VAL A 69 5.96 9.07 -6.20
N PRO A 70 4.80 8.73 -6.80
CA PRO A 70 3.50 9.19 -6.33
C PRO A 70 3.17 8.78 -4.90
N PHE A 71 3.55 7.57 -4.50
CA PHE A 71 3.37 7.09 -3.14
C PHE A 71 4.15 7.96 -2.14
N PHE A 72 5.43 8.23 -2.40
CA PHE A 72 6.26 9.04 -1.51
C PHE A 72 5.84 10.51 -1.46
N ILE A 73 5.48 11.12 -2.60
CA ILE A 73 4.93 12.46 -2.63
C ILE A 73 3.71 12.56 -1.72
N ASN A 74 2.81 11.60 -1.81
CA ASN A 74 1.60 11.59 -1.02
C ASN A 74 1.87 11.34 0.47
N GLN A 75 2.75 10.40 0.79
CA GLN A 75 3.15 10.07 2.16
C GLN A 75 3.71 11.27 2.92
N PHE A 76 4.52 12.08 2.26
CA PHE A 76 5.15 13.25 2.86
C PHE A 76 4.41 14.57 2.62
N SER A 77 3.32 14.56 1.85
CA SER A 77 2.57 15.77 1.46
C SER A 77 2.15 16.61 2.65
N GLY A 78 1.61 16.02 3.71
CA GLY A 78 1.19 16.73 4.91
C GLY A 78 2.35 17.45 5.61
N LEU A 79 3.48 16.76 5.77
CA LEU A 79 4.69 17.33 6.38
C LEU A 79 5.22 18.51 5.56
N PHE A 80 5.33 18.33 4.23
CA PHE A 80 5.83 19.40 3.36
C PHE A 80 4.86 20.55 3.20
N THR A 81 3.57 20.32 3.32
CA THR A 81 2.57 21.39 3.42
C THR A 81 2.84 22.28 4.65
N PHE A 82 3.06 21.67 5.80
CA PHE A 82 3.38 22.39 7.04
C PHE A 82 4.71 23.17 6.93
N ILE A 83 5.75 22.53 6.44
CA ILE A 83 7.06 23.19 6.21
C ILE A 83 6.93 24.36 5.23
N ALA A 84 6.20 24.16 4.13
CA ALA A 84 5.99 25.21 3.13
C ALA A 84 5.26 26.41 3.73
N VAL A 85 4.20 26.18 4.51
CA VAL A 85 3.47 27.26 5.19
C VAL A 85 4.39 28.06 6.12
N ILE A 86 5.16 27.42 6.95
CA ILE A 86 6.10 28.10 7.84
C ILE A 86 7.14 28.89 7.03
N PHE A 87 7.75 28.26 6.06
CA PHE A 87 8.86 28.86 5.31
C PHE A 87 8.42 30.07 4.51
N PHE A 88 7.34 29.96 3.69
CA PHE A 88 6.91 31.09 2.88
C PHE A 88 6.32 32.22 3.73
N THR A 89 5.61 31.87 4.83
CA THR A 89 5.07 32.89 5.75
C THR A 89 6.19 33.66 6.46
N SER A 90 7.20 32.96 6.96
CA SER A 90 8.38 33.58 7.56
C SER A 90 9.12 34.48 6.58
N LYS A 91 9.26 34.03 5.32
CA LYS A 91 9.87 34.86 4.27
C LYS A 91 9.05 36.13 3.97
N MET A 92 7.72 36.03 3.86
CA MET A 92 6.83 37.17 3.68
C MET A 92 6.85 38.13 4.89
N ALA A 93 6.93 37.60 6.11
CA ALA A 93 7.04 38.39 7.32
C ALA A 93 8.38 39.15 7.38
N TYR A 94 9.47 38.47 7.06
CA TYR A 94 10.81 39.07 6.97
C TYR A 94 10.89 40.19 5.94
N GLN A 95 10.20 40.01 4.80
CA GLN A 95 10.10 41.02 3.74
C GLN A 95 9.07 42.13 4.05
N THR A 96 8.51 42.17 5.28
CA THR A 96 7.47 43.10 5.71
C THR A 96 6.16 43.08 4.91
N GLU A 97 5.99 42.12 3.99
CA GLU A 97 4.81 42.00 3.12
C GLU A 97 3.52 41.81 3.92
N ILE A 98 3.55 40.97 4.96
CA ILE A 98 2.39 40.71 5.81
C ILE A 98 1.97 41.99 6.54
N ILE A 99 2.96 42.73 7.10
CA ILE A 99 2.70 43.99 7.79
C ILE A 99 2.10 45.02 6.81
N ALA A 100 2.66 45.13 5.61
CA ALA A 100 2.16 46.04 4.59
C ALA A 100 0.71 45.71 4.18
N MET A 101 0.35 44.43 4.02
CA MET A 101 -1.02 44.02 3.71
C MET A 101 -2.01 44.34 4.84
N LEU A 102 -1.64 44.10 6.09
CA LEU A 102 -2.48 44.38 7.26
C LEU A 102 -2.63 45.87 7.49
N SER A 103 -1.55 46.69 7.34
CA SER A 103 -1.58 48.13 7.43
C SER A 103 -2.40 48.76 6.30
N GLY A 104 -2.46 48.12 5.13
CA GLY A 104 -3.32 48.50 4.00
C GLY A 104 -4.81 48.17 4.22
N GLY A 105 -5.22 47.74 5.43
CA GLY A 105 -6.62 47.52 5.80
C GLY A 105 -7.12 46.11 5.48
N MET A 106 -6.23 45.14 5.12
CA MET A 106 -6.62 43.75 4.97
C MET A 106 -6.88 43.11 6.32
N SER A 107 -8.03 42.47 6.51
CA SER A 107 -8.29 41.70 7.74
C SER A 107 -7.48 40.40 7.77
N PHE A 108 -7.11 39.96 8.97
CA PHE A 108 -6.38 38.70 9.16
C PHE A 108 -7.13 37.49 8.58
N ARG A 109 -8.44 37.44 8.74
CA ARG A 109 -9.28 36.35 8.14
C ARG A 109 -9.18 36.33 6.60
N ARG A 110 -9.05 37.50 5.99
CA ARG A 110 -8.88 37.64 4.53
C ARG A 110 -7.49 37.12 4.11
N LEU A 111 -6.46 37.41 4.91
CA LEU A 111 -5.10 36.92 4.69
C LEU A 111 -5.03 35.39 4.74
N MET A 112 -5.80 34.75 5.64
CA MET A 112 -5.82 33.28 5.78
C MET A 112 -6.54 32.54 4.67
N TRP A 113 -7.36 33.23 3.87
CA TRP A 113 -8.15 32.61 2.82
C TRP A 113 -7.31 31.89 1.74
N PRO A 114 -6.25 32.49 1.16
CA PRO A 114 -5.36 31.80 0.22
C PRO A 114 -4.63 30.58 0.84
N TYR A 115 -4.31 30.61 2.13
CA TYR A 115 -3.71 29.47 2.83
C TYR A 115 -4.68 28.28 2.87
N PHE A 116 -5.94 28.57 3.20
CA PHE A 116 -6.98 27.55 3.19
C PHE A 116 -7.18 26.95 1.80
N LEU A 117 -7.25 27.79 0.76
CA LEU A 117 -7.39 27.33 -0.62
C LEU A 117 -6.20 26.48 -1.07
N GLY A 118 -5.00 26.88 -0.73
CA GLY A 118 -3.79 26.11 -1.05
C GLY A 118 -3.76 24.76 -0.34
N ALA A 119 -4.06 24.73 0.95
CA ALA A 119 -4.17 23.50 1.70
C ALA A 119 -5.27 22.58 1.16
N LEU A 120 -6.43 23.14 0.83
CA LEU A 120 -7.53 22.39 0.22
C LEU A 120 -7.13 21.78 -1.13
N ALA A 121 -6.45 22.56 -1.99
CA ALA A 121 -5.96 22.06 -3.28
C ALA A 121 -4.98 20.88 -3.12
N ILE A 122 -4.03 20.98 -2.17
CA ILE A 122 -3.09 19.90 -1.87
C ILE A 122 -3.83 18.67 -1.32
N THR A 123 -4.82 18.86 -0.42
CA THR A 123 -5.62 17.78 0.14
C THR A 123 -6.43 17.04 -0.93
N LEU A 124 -7.06 17.79 -1.84
CA LEU A 124 -7.81 17.18 -2.95
C LEU A 124 -6.89 16.42 -3.91
N LEU A 125 -5.70 16.96 -4.20
CA LEU A 125 -4.69 16.25 -4.99
C LEU A 125 -4.23 14.98 -4.29
N SER A 126 -3.93 15.04 -2.99
CA SER A 126 -3.54 13.88 -2.17
C SER A 126 -4.64 12.81 -2.15
N LEU A 127 -5.90 13.22 -2.03
CA LEU A 127 -7.06 12.32 -2.09
C LEU A 127 -7.16 11.63 -3.46
N ALA A 128 -7.00 12.38 -4.55
CA ALA A 128 -7.02 11.83 -5.90
C ALA A 128 -5.86 10.84 -6.13
N LEU A 129 -4.66 11.15 -5.64
CA LEU A 129 -3.52 10.23 -5.69
C LEU A 129 -3.82 8.92 -4.93
N ASN A 130 -4.39 9.02 -3.72
CA ASN A 130 -4.73 7.85 -2.90
C ASN A 130 -5.79 6.94 -3.54
N LEU A 131 -6.82 7.53 -4.16
CA LEU A 131 -7.95 6.76 -4.68
C LEU A 131 -7.67 6.13 -6.05
N TRP A 132 -6.88 6.79 -6.90
CA TRP A 132 -6.73 6.37 -8.30
C TRP A 132 -5.30 6.02 -8.70
N VAL A 133 -4.33 6.85 -8.34
CA VAL A 133 -2.95 6.70 -8.84
C VAL A 133 -2.17 5.66 -8.03
N ILE A 134 -2.18 5.78 -6.70
CA ILE A 134 -1.35 4.94 -5.82
C ILE A 134 -1.71 3.45 -5.91
N PRO A 135 -3.00 3.02 -5.94
CA PRO A 135 -3.32 1.61 -6.05
C PRO A 135 -2.77 0.98 -7.33
N GLN A 136 -2.92 1.67 -8.47
CA GLN A 136 -2.40 1.18 -9.75
C GLN A 136 -0.87 1.18 -9.79
N SER A 137 -0.24 2.23 -9.27
CA SER A 137 1.21 2.33 -9.18
C SER A 137 1.83 1.25 -8.29
N GLN A 138 1.17 0.88 -7.20
CA GLN A 138 1.66 -0.17 -6.31
C GLN A 138 1.64 -1.55 -6.97
N VAL A 139 0.59 -1.88 -7.73
CA VAL A 139 0.53 -3.13 -8.49
C VAL A 139 1.70 -3.21 -9.48
N ALA A 140 1.90 -2.17 -10.29
CA ALA A 140 3.00 -2.12 -11.25
C ALA A 140 4.39 -2.22 -10.59
N GLN A 141 4.57 -1.55 -9.44
CA GLN A 141 5.82 -1.62 -8.67
C GLN A 141 6.08 -3.03 -8.11
N VAL A 142 5.04 -3.69 -7.59
CA VAL A 142 5.16 -5.06 -7.08
C VAL A 142 5.47 -6.04 -8.21
N ASP A 143 4.86 -5.90 -9.38
CA ASP A 143 5.14 -6.71 -10.56
C ASP A 143 6.60 -6.56 -10.99
N PHE A 144 7.10 -5.32 -11.06
CA PHE A 144 8.51 -5.06 -11.33
C PHE A 144 9.43 -5.73 -10.31
N GLN A 145 9.15 -5.58 -9.02
CA GLN A 145 9.93 -6.20 -7.95
C GLN A 145 9.91 -7.73 -8.03
N GLN A 146 8.77 -8.33 -8.36
CA GLN A 146 8.67 -9.77 -8.57
C GLN A 146 9.47 -10.26 -9.76
N GLN A 147 9.47 -9.48 -10.84
CA GLN A 147 10.16 -9.84 -12.08
C GLN A 147 11.67 -9.72 -11.94
N TYR A 148 12.17 -8.66 -11.30
CA TYR A 148 13.59 -8.33 -11.28
C TYR A 148 14.27 -8.62 -9.94
N PHE A 149 13.68 -8.32 -8.79
CA PHE A 149 14.35 -8.49 -7.49
C PHE A 149 14.16 -9.88 -6.90
N ARG A 150 13.01 -10.52 -7.13
CA ARG A 150 12.68 -11.80 -6.51
C ARG A 150 13.12 -13.03 -7.31
N LYS A 151 13.66 -12.84 -8.51
CA LYS A 151 14.10 -13.95 -9.37
C LYS A 151 15.27 -14.74 -8.77
N ASN A 152 16.08 -14.11 -7.93
CA ASN A 152 17.29 -14.70 -7.34
C ASN A 152 17.11 -15.21 -5.90
N LYS A 153 16.05 -14.86 -5.20
CA LYS A 153 15.73 -15.44 -3.90
C LYS A 153 14.62 -16.45 -4.11
N ASN A 154 14.87 -17.72 -3.77
CA ASN A 154 13.84 -18.74 -3.52
C ASN A 154 12.93 -18.26 -2.37
N MET A 155 12.27 -17.13 -2.55
CA MET A 155 11.29 -16.63 -1.62
C MET A 155 10.06 -17.52 -1.74
N GLN A 156 10.06 -18.53 -0.91
CA GLN A 156 8.88 -19.16 -0.40
C GLN A 156 8.01 -18.01 0.11
N TYR A 157 6.92 -17.71 -0.59
CA TYR A 157 6.00 -16.66 -0.15
C TYR A 157 5.50 -17.07 1.22
N ASP A 158 5.91 -16.36 2.26
CA ASP A 158 5.43 -16.58 3.63
C ASP A 158 4.04 -15.95 3.78
N ARG A 159 3.14 -16.35 2.88
CA ARG A 159 1.75 -15.93 2.86
C ARG A 159 0.93 -16.90 3.68
N HIS A 160 0.14 -16.34 4.53
CA HIS A 160 -0.86 -17.02 5.31
C HIS A 160 -2.22 -16.78 4.64
N ILE A 161 -2.74 -17.77 3.94
CA ILE A 161 -3.99 -17.68 3.20
C ILE A 161 -5.05 -18.49 3.94
N TYR A 162 -6.11 -17.82 4.39
CA TYR A 162 -7.26 -18.44 5.01
C TYR A 162 -8.46 -18.32 4.07
N ARG A 163 -9.12 -19.43 3.77
CA ARG A 163 -10.33 -19.45 2.94
C ARG A 163 -11.38 -20.38 3.53
N GLN A 164 -12.64 -20.00 3.44
CA GLN A 164 -13.76 -20.90 3.69
C GLN A 164 -14.12 -21.60 2.37
N LEU A 165 -14.09 -22.93 2.35
CA LEU A 165 -14.44 -23.74 1.19
C LEU A 165 -15.94 -23.95 1.13
N GLU A 166 -16.52 -24.38 2.26
CA GLU A 166 -17.95 -24.61 2.45
C GLU A 166 -18.35 -24.15 3.87
N PRO A 167 -19.63 -23.98 4.19
CA PRO A 167 -20.03 -23.64 5.54
C PRO A 167 -19.47 -24.63 6.56
N GLY A 168 -18.62 -24.12 7.49
CA GLY A 168 -17.95 -24.93 8.50
C GLY A 168 -16.66 -25.60 8.05
N GLN A 169 -16.21 -25.45 6.78
CA GLN A 169 -14.93 -25.97 6.31
C GLN A 169 -13.98 -24.83 5.95
N PHE A 170 -12.82 -24.84 6.54
CA PHE A 170 -11.79 -23.82 6.33
C PHE A 170 -10.49 -24.48 5.85
N VAL A 171 -9.80 -23.76 4.96
CA VAL A 171 -8.47 -24.12 4.52
C VAL A 171 -7.49 -23.00 4.90
N TYR A 172 -6.36 -23.42 5.40
CA TYR A 172 -5.21 -22.56 5.61
C TYR A 172 -4.03 -23.06 4.80
N VAL A 173 -3.43 -22.18 4.00
CA VAL A 173 -2.24 -22.47 3.20
C VAL A 173 -1.15 -21.48 3.56
N ARG A 174 0.04 -22.01 3.88
CA ARG A 174 1.22 -21.18 4.10
C ARG A 174 2.29 -21.48 3.07
N GLY A 175 2.91 -20.40 2.55
CA GLY A 175 4.09 -20.52 1.72
C GLY A 175 3.84 -21.18 0.37
N TYR A 176 2.82 -20.74 -0.37
CA TYR A 176 2.58 -21.22 -1.73
C TYR A 176 3.62 -20.65 -2.70
N SER A 177 4.30 -21.54 -3.44
CA SER A 177 5.40 -21.23 -4.36
C SER A 177 4.96 -21.34 -5.82
N ARG A 178 5.61 -20.60 -6.72
CA ARG A 178 5.44 -20.74 -8.19
C ARG A 178 5.76 -22.16 -8.72
N SER A 179 6.46 -22.97 -7.96
CA SER A 179 6.69 -24.38 -8.28
C SER A 179 5.52 -25.29 -7.93
N ASN A 180 4.34 -24.73 -7.70
CA ASN A 180 3.12 -25.46 -7.30
C ASN A 180 3.31 -26.28 -6.01
N ARG A 181 4.04 -25.73 -5.05
CA ARG A 181 4.25 -26.34 -3.72
C ARG A 181 3.78 -25.40 -2.63
N ALA A 182 3.08 -25.94 -1.65
CA ALA A 182 2.73 -25.25 -0.41
C ALA A 182 3.57 -25.80 0.73
N ALA A 183 4.16 -24.91 1.53
CA ALA A 183 4.96 -25.36 2.69
C ALA A 183 4.12 -26.03 3.75
N TYR A 184 2.87 -25.58 3.91
CA TYR A 184 1.96 -26.10 4.91
C TYR A 184 0.50 -25.94 4.48
N LEU A 185 -0.31 -26.98 4.72
CA LEU A 185 -1.75 -27.03 4.46
C LEU A 185 -2.47 -27.48 5.72
N VAL A 186 -3.51 -26.76 6.11
CA VAL A 186 -4.45 -27.19 7.15
C VAL A 186 -5.85 -27.16 6.58
N LEU A 187 -6.60 -28.23 6.78
CA LEU A 187 -8.04 -28.31 6.51
C LEU A 187 -8.77 -28.51 7.83
N GLU A 188 -9.67 -27.62 8.16
CA GLU A 188 -10.44 -27.68 9.40
C GLU A 188 -11.92 -27.80 9.09
N ARG A 189 -12.59 -28.71 9.80
CA ARG A 189 -14.03 -28.85 9.79
C ARG A 189 -14.60 -28.52 11.15
N TYR A 190 -15.50 -27.56 11.17
CA TYR A 190 -16.18 -27.10 12.38
C TYR A 190 -17.58 -27.69 12.47
N GLU A 191 -17.97 -28.14 13.65
CA GLU A 191 -19.36 -28.44 14.04
C GLU A 191 -19.78 -27.42 15.10
N GLY A 192 -20.56 -26.41 14.70
CA GLY A 192 -20.86 -25.27 15.55
C GLY A 192 -19.62 -24.40 15.79
N THR A 193 -19.13 -24.36 17.03
CA THR A 193 -17.94 -23.58 17.43
C THR A 193 -16.72 -24.44 17.73
N VAL A 194 -16.82 -25.78 17.56
CA VAL A 194 -15.77 -26.73 17.88
C VAL A 194 -15.17 -27.31 16.61
N ILE A 195 -13.85 -27.49 16.59
CA ILE A 195 -13.14 -28.18 15.48
C ILE A 195 -13.42 -29.66 15.63
N ALA A 196 -14.25 -30.22 14.74
CA ALA A 196 -14.55 -31.65 14.72
C ALA A 196 -13.40 -32.46 14.11
N GLU A 197 -12.75 -31.93 13.09
CA GLU A 197 -11.62 -32.57 12.43
C GLU A 197 -10.65 -31.53 11.91
N SER A 198 -9.35 -31.76 12.07
CA SER A 198 -8.27 -30.97 11.47
C SER A 198 -7.29 -31.90 10.77
N LEU A 199 -6.94 -31.58 9.53
CA LEU A 199 -5.93 -32.26 8.75
C LEU A 199 -4.77 -31.30 8.51
N GLU A 200 -3.56 -31.71 8.84
CA GLU A 200 -2.35 -30.90 8.70
C GLU A 200 -1.32 -31.64 7.85
N ALA A 201 -0.83 -31.01 6.79
CA ALA A 201 0.21 -31.55 5.93
C ALA A 201 1.30 -30.54 5.65
N ALA A 202 2.55 -31.00 5.60
CA ALA A 202 3.71 -30.21 5.20
C ALA A 202 4.21 -30.67 3.83
N ASP A 203 4.91 -29.77 3.11
CA ASP A 203 5.48 -30.02 1.78
C ASP A 203 4.46 -30.56 0.77
N VAL A 204 3.36 -29.87 0.64
CA VAL A 204 2.24 -30.25 -0.23
C VAL A 204 2.52 -29.86 -1.66
N THR A 205 2.36 -30.79 -2.59
CA THR A 205 2.39 -30.54 -4.04
C THR A 205 0.97 -30.27 -4.56
N VAL A 206 0.85 -29.30 -5.42
CA VAL A 206 -0.44 -28.84 -5.96
C VAL A 206 -0.46 -29.01 -7.47
N GLU A 207 -1.50 -29.62 -8.01
CA GLU A 207 -1.75 -29.66 -9.44
C GLU A 207 -2.82 -28.62 -9.82
N PRO A 208 -2.41 -27.46 -10.37
CA PRO A 208 -3.31 -26.31 -10.54
C PRO A 208 -4.49 -26.57 -11.49
N ASN A 209 -4.29 -27.46 -12.47
CA ASN A 209 -5.31 -27.78 -13.48
C ASN A 209 -6.42 -28.68 -12.95
N GLU A 210 -6.11 -29.52 -11.97
CA GLU A 210 -7.04 -30.49 -11.39
C GLU A 210 -7.52 -30.09 -9.99
N GLY A 211 -6.94 -29.02 -9.39
CA GLY A 211 -7.20 -28.64 -8.00
C GLY A 211 -6.80 -29.71 -6.99
N ARG A 212 -5.85 -30.59 -7.38
CA ARG A 212 -5.41 -31.73 -6.58
C ARG A 212 -4.25 -31.33 -5.69
N TRP A 213 -4.31 -31.74 -4.43
CA TRP A 213 -3.33 -31.48 -3.39
C TRP A 213 -2.81 -32.79 -2.84
N THR A 214 -1.50 -33.03 -2.95
CA THR A 214 -0.86 -34.30 -2.54
C THR A 214 0.24 -34.03 -1.55
N ALA A 215 0.35 -34.91 -0.52
CA ALA A 215 1.44 -34.88 0.43
C ALA A 215 1.79 -36.30 0.89
N GLU A 216 3.08 -36.55 1.13
CA GLU A 216 3.59 -37.84 1.53
C GLU A 216 3.11 -38.26 2.94
N ARG A 217 2.96 -37.30 3.82
CA ARG A 217 2.54 -37.49 5.20
C ARG A 217 1.62 -36.38 5.67
N TYR A 218 0.62 -36.74 6.43
CA TYR A 218 -0.28 -35.81 7.06
C TYR A 218 -0.76 -36.29 8.42
N LEU A 219 -1.14 -35.36 9.28
CA LEU A 219 -1.69 -35.58 10.60
C LEU A 219 -3.20 -35.27 10.57
N VAL A 220 -4.00 -36.20 11.10
CA VAL A 220 -5.43 -35.97 11.32
C VAL A 220 -5.67 -35.87 12.81
N ARG A 221 -6.31 -34.81 13.24
CA ARG A 221 -6.81 -34.61 14.59
C ARG A 221 -8.32 -34.68 14.58
N ARG A 222 -8.89 -35.53 15.41
CA ARG A 222 -10.35 -35.68 15.59
C ARG A 222 -10.71 -35.66 17.06
N MET A 223 -11.95 -35.27 17.36
CA MET A 223 -12.56 -35.45 18.67
C MET A 223 -13.20 -36.86 18.71
N ASP A 224 -12.94 -37.64 19.76
CA ASP A 224 -13.68 -38.88 20.03
C ASP A 224 -15.04 -38.61 20.65
N ALA A 225 -15.82 -39.67 20.87
CA ALA A 225 -17.15 -39.56 21.47
C ALA A 225 -17.12 -39.07 22.93
N GLU A 226 -15.99 -39.22 23.60
CA GLU A 226 -15.71 -38.81 24.97
C GLU A 226 -15.19 -37.35 25.05
N GLY A 227 -14.93 -36.69 23.91
CA GLY A 227 -14.43 -35.32 23.83
C GLY A 227 -12.92 -35.19 23.98
N ASN A 228 -12.16 -36.29 23.82
CA ASN A 228 -10.70 -36.24 23.82
C ASN A 228 -10.17 -36.07 22.39
N GLU A 229 -9.01 -35.43 22.27
CA GLU A 229 -8.33 -35.29 20.98
C GLU A 229 -7.55 -36.56 20.62
N VAL A 230 -7.85 -37.11 19.45
CA VAL A 230 -7.14 -38.28 18.88
C VAL A 230 -6.33 -37.82 17.69
N PHE A 231 -5.02 -38.16 17.68
CA PHE A 231 -4.08 -37.85 16.62
C PHE A 231 -3.72 -39.11 15.84
N GLU A 232 -3.92 -39.07 14.52
CA GLU A 232 -3.54 -40.16 13.62
C GLU A 232 -2.59 -39.62 12.55
N GLN A 233 -1.40 -40.19 12.46
CA GLN A 233 -0.50 -39.92 11.35
C GLN A 233 -0.81 -40.88 10.20
N ARG A 234 -1.08 -40.30 9.02
CA ARG A 234 -1.39 -41.02 7.77
C ARG A 234 -0.40 -40.67 6.67
N ARG A 235 -0.38 -41.49 5.62
CA ARG A 235 0.46 -41.30 4.43
C ARG A 235 -0.39 -41.14 3.20
N ASP A 236 0.23 -40.57 2.15
CA ASP A 236 -0.35 -40.42 0.82
C ASP A 236 -1.66 -39.64 0.85
N LEU A 237 -1.58 -38.35 1.27
CA LEU A 237 -2.69 -37.41 1.12
C LEU A 237 -2.95 -37.21 -0.37
N ASP A 238 -4.17 -37.42 -0.79
CA ASP A 238 -4.67 -37.07 -2.12
C ASP A 238 -6.07 -36.46 -1.95
N THR A 239 -6.18 -35.16 -2.12
CA THR A 239 -7.43 -34.43 -1.94
C THR A 239 -7.61 -33.40 -3.04
N VAL A 240 -8.86 -33.18 -3.46
CA VAL A 240 -9.23 -32.16 -4.42
C VAL A 240 -9.90 -31.02 -3.66
N LEU A 241 -9.30 -29.82 -3.74
CA LEU A 241 -9.86 -28.65 -3.13
C LEU A 241 -10.36 -27.68 -4.21
N ASN A 242 -11.58 -27.21 -4.04
CA ASN A 242 -12.16 -26.22 -4.94
C ASN A 242 -11.62 -24.81 -4.63
N ILE A 243 -10.31 -24.64 -4.87
CA ILE A 243 -9.60 -23.38 -4.69
C ILE A 243 -9.04 -23.01 -6.05
N ASP A 244 -9.30 -21.78 -6.52
CA ASP A 244 -8.56 -21.27 -7.66
C ASP A 244 -7.11 -21.01 -7.25
N VAL A 245 -6.25 -21.96 -7.60
CA VAL A 245 -4.81 -21.91 -7.26
C VAL A 245 -4.13 -20.70 -7.90
N ARG A 246 -4.71 -20.12 -8.96
CA ARG A 246 -4.21 -18.90 -9.59
C ARG A 246 -4.40 -17.68 -8.69
N GLU A 247 -5.42 -17.70 -7.84
CA GLU A 247 -5.62 -16.64 -6.82
C GLU A 247 -4.61 -16.75 -5.67
N LEU A 248 -4.11 -17.95 -5.35
CA LEU A 248 -3.09 -18.13 -4.32
C LEU A 248 -1.73 -17.50 -4.70
N GLY A 249 -1.48 -17.33 -5.99
CA GLY A 249 -0.26 -16.73 -6.54
C GLY A 249 -0.35 -15.25 -6.87
N LYS A 250 -1.57 -14.65 -6.88
CA LYS A 250 -1.76 -13.23 -7.18
C LYS A 250 -1.49 -12.35 -5.96
N VAL A 251 -0.82 -11.22 -6.19
CA VAL A 251 -0.49 -10.22 -5.16
C VAL A 251 -1.67 -9.30 -4.87
N ASP A 252 -2.80 -9.46 -5.56
CA ASP A 252 -3.88 -8.49 -5.67
C ASP A 252 -4.71 -8.26 -4.39
N ASP A 253 -4.49 -9.02 -3.32
CA ASP A 253 -5.29 -8.96 -2.09
C ASP A 253 -4.58 -8.23 -0.92
N ILE A 254 -3.68 -7.30 -1.20
CA ILE A 254 -3.12 -6.41 -0.16
C ILE A 254 -3.56 -4.98 -0.47
N VAL A 255 -4.77 -4.65 -0.08
CA VAL A 255 -5.22 -3.29 0.19
C VAL A 255 -5.59 -3.19 1.65
#